data_12f48f38b7deadf78f22e6f0154ed3cd
#
_entry.id   12f48f38b7deadf78f22e6f0154ed3cd
#
_cell.length_a   1.000
_cell.length_b   1.000
_cell.length_c   1.000
_cell.angle_alpha   90.00
_cell.angle_beta   90.00
_cell.angle_gamma   90.00
#
_symmetry.space_group_name_H-M   'P 1'
#
loop_
_entity.id
_entity.type
_entity.pdbx_description
1 polymer ?
#
loop_
_entity_poly.entity_id
_entity_poly.type
_entity_poly.pdbx_seq_one_letter_code
_entity_poly.pdbx_strand_id
1 'polypeptide(L)'
;GLTAHTLRWYERIGLMSTIDRSHTGQRRYSNRDLDWLDFVGKLRMTGMPVADMVRYAELVREGESTYLDRRELLESTRRDVLTRIAELQDTLAVLDRKISFYGDAGRAREREGERTR
;
A
#
# COMPACT_ATOMS: atom_id res chain seq x y z
N GLY A 1 -5.79 -11.51 3.73
CA GLY A 1 -6.27 -11.92 2.45
C GLY A 1 -7.43 -11.11 1.93
N LEU A 2 -7.75 -11.34 0.68
CA LEU A 2 -8.83 -10.64 0.01
C LEU A 2 -10.11 -11.45 0.12
N THR A 3 -11.22 -10.75 0.36
CA THR A 3 -12.54 -11.40 0.40
C THR A 3 -13.04 -11.66 -1.03
N ALA A 4 -13.97 -12.61 -1.17
CA ALA A 4 -14.64 -12.85 -2.45
C ALA A 4 -15.37 -11.61 -2.96
N HIS A 5 -15.90 -10.79 -2.05
CA HIS A 5 -16.55 -9.52 -2.40
C HIS A 5 -15.55 -8.54 -3.04
N THR A 6 -14.36 -8.40 -2.48
CA THR A 6 -13.30 -7.53 -3.01
C THR A 6 -12.85 -8.01 -4.39
N LEU A 7 -12.67 -9.33 -4.57
CA LEU A 7 -12.27 -9.91 -5.85
C LEU A 7 -13.32 -9.68 -6.94
N ARG A 8 -14.60 -9.82 -6.63
CA ARG A 8 -15.69 -9.50 -7.55
C ARG A 8 -15.71 -8.03 -7.93
N TRP A 9 -15.44 -7.16 -6.96
CA TRP A 9 -15.35 -5.73 -7.21
C TRP A 9 -14.18 -5.39 -8.16
N TYR A 10 -13.01 -6.03 -7.98
CA TYR A 10 -11.87 -5.85 -8.88
C TYR A 10 -12.20 -6.25 -10.31
N GLU A 11 -12.91 -7.35 -10.52
CA GLU A 11 -13.36 -7.74 -11.86
C GLU A 11 -14.29 -6.68 -12.45
N ARG A 12 -15.24 -6.20 -11.66
CA ARG A 12 -16.26 -5.25 -12.09
C ARG A 12 -15.70 -3.92 -12.54
N ILE A 13 -14.68 -3.40 -11.84
CA ILE A 13 -14.07 -2.11 -12.16
C ILE A 13 -12.95 -2.21 -13.21
N GLY A 14 -12.65 -3.41 -13.68
CA GLY A 14 -11.61 -3.60 -14.68
C GLY A 14 -10.19 -3.70 -14.14
N LEU A 15 -10.02 -3.83 -12.82
CA LEU A 15 -8.70 -3.99 -12.21
C LEU A 15 -8.15 -5.41 -12.39
N MET A 16 -9.03 -6.37 -12.57
CA MET A 16 -8.69 -7.77 -12.77
C MET A 16 -9.49 -8.33 -13.93
N SER A 17 -8.84 -9.18 -14.74
CA SER A 17 -9.53 -9.87 -15.83
C SER A 17 -10.58 -10.83 -15.28
N THR A 18 -11.57 -11.17 -16.11
CA THR A 18 -12.57 -12.17 -15.75
C THR A 18 -11.87 -13.48 -15.38
N ILE A 19 -12.21 -14.00 -14.22
CA ILE A 19 -11.63 -15.24 -13.70
C ILE A 19 -12.38 -16.44 -14.24
N ASP A 20 -11.63 -17.46 -14.69
CA ASP A 20 -12.21 -18.71 -15.10
C ASP A 20 -12.93 -19.39 -13.93
N ARG A 21 -14.05 -20.03 -14.25
CA ARG A 21 -14.84 -20.76 -13.26
C ARG A 21 -14.74 -22.27 -13.52
N SER A 22 -14.71 -23.04 -12.44
CA SER A 22 -14.84 -24.48 -12.55
C SER A 22 -16.26 -24.81 -13.03
N HIS A 23 -16.46 -26.04 -13.49
CA HIS A 23 -17.81 -26.52 -13.92
C HIS A 23 -18.84 -26.51 -12.78
N THR A 24 -18.39 -26.36 -11.51
CA THR A 24 -19.27 -26.16 -10.36
C THR A 24 -19.58 -24.70 -10.07
N GLY A 25 -19.08 -23.76 -10.89
CA GLY A 25 -19.32 -22.34 -10.76
C GLY A 25 -18.35 -21.61 -9.84
N GLN A 26 -17.39 -22.29 -9.25
CA GLN A 26 -16.38 -21.67 -8.38
C GLN A 26 -15.31 -20.97 -9.18
N ARG A 27 -14.80 -19.87 -8.68
CA ARG A 27 -13.71 -19.12 -9.30
C ARG A 27 -12.40 -19.89 -9.21
N ARG A 28 -11.66 -19.89 -10.30
CA ARG A 28 -10.32 -20.48 -10.39
C ARG A 28 -9.29 -19.41 -10.61
N TYR A 29 -8.24 -19.43 -9.80
CA TYR A 29 -7.14 -18.48 -9.89
C TYR A 29 -5.88 -19.21 -10.31
N SER A 30 -5.24 -18.70 -11.38
CA SER A 30 -3.92 -19.17 -11.81
C SER A 30 -2.84 -18.53 -10.94
N ASN A 31 -1.60 -19.06 -11.01
CA ASN A 31 -0.47 -18.43 -10.35
C ASN A 31 -0.25 -17.00 -10.85
N ARG A 32 -0.51 -16.77 -12.13
CA ARG A 32 -0.43 -15.44 -12.73
C ARG A 32 -1.44 -14.48 -12.12
N ASP A 33 -2.66 -14.94 -11.87
CA ASP A 33 -3.68 -14.16 -11.19
C ASP A 33 -3.28 -13.82 -9.76
N LEU A 34 -2.68 -14.77 -9.05
CA LEU A 34 -2.23 -14.58 -7.68
C LEU A 34 -1.08 -13.57 -7.61
N ASP A 35 -0.13 -13.63 -8.54
CA ASP A 35 0.96 -12.66 -8.64
C ASP A 35 0.43 -11.26 -8.92
N TRP A 36 -0.56 -11.15 -9.80
CA TRP A 36 -1.21 -9.88 -10.11
C TRP A 36 -1.91 -9.30 -8.88
N LEU A 37 -2.66 -10.12 -8.14
CA LEU A 37 -3.34 -9.69 -6.93
C LEU A 37 -2.34 -9.23 -5.85
N ASP A 38 -1.22 -9.91 -5.71
CA ASP A 38 -0.16 -9.51 -4.79
C ASP A 38 0.39 -8.14 -5.16
N PHE A 39 0.66 -7.90 -6.44
CA PHE A 39 1.16 -6.61 -6.93
C PHE A 39 0.12 -5.50 -6.72
N VAL A 40 -1.15 -5.75 -7.03
CA VAL A 40 -2.24 -4.80 -6.80
C VAL A 40 -2.34 -4.44 -5.31
N GLY A 41 -2.17 -5.42 -4.43
CA GLY A 41 -2.14 -5.17 -2.99
C GLY A 41 -1.03 -4.21 -2.58
N LYS A 42 0.15 -4.36 -3.18
CA LYS A 42 1.28 -3.46 -2.95
C LYS A 42 1.00 -2.05 -3.47
N LEU A 43 0.40 -1.93 -4.65
CA LEU A 43 -0.02 -0.63 -5.19
C LEU A 43 -1.02 0.07 -4.27
N ARG A 44 -1.97 -0.67 -3.71
CA ARG A 44 -2.92 -0.10 -2.74
C ARG A 44 -2.20 0.43 -1.50
N MET A 45 -1.19 -0.27 -1.01
CA MET A 45 -0.41 0.16 0.15
C MET A 45 0.31 1.49 -0.10
N THR A 46 0.67 1.80 -1.35
CA THR A 46 1.31 3.07 -1.68
C THR A 46 0.36 4.26 -1.62
N GLY A 47 -0.95 4.02 -1.51
CA GLY A 47 -1.96 5.06 -1.63
C GLY A 47 -2.31 5.41 -3.07
N MET A 48 -1.87 4.63 -4.05
CA MET A 48 -2.22 4.86 -5.46
C MET A 48 -3.73 4.90 -5.62
N PRO A 49 -4.29 5.95 -6.27
CA PRO A 49 -5.73 6.01 -6.53
C PRO A 49 -6.22 4.81 -7.35
N VAL A 50 -7.45 4.36 -7.08
CA VAL A 50 -8.06 3.23 -7.81
C VAL A 50 -8.06 3.49 -9.32
N ALA A 51 -8.36 4.72 -9.74
CA ALA A 51 -8.37 5.08 -11.16
C ALA A 51 -7.01 4.81 -11.84
N ASP A 52 -5.90 5.08 -11.13
CA ASP A 52 -4.55 4.83 -11.65
C ASP A 52 -4.24 3.34 -11.69
N MET A 53 -4.71 2.57 -10.71
CA MET A 53 -4.56 1.11 -10.73
C MET A 53 -5.31 0.49 -11.90
N VAL A 54 -6.52 0.96 -12.16
CA VAL A 54 -7.33 0.52 -13.31
C VAL A 54 -6.61 0.89 -14.63
N ARG A 55 -6.07 2.11 -14.70
CA ARG A 55 -5.29 2.54 -15.88
C ARG A 55 -4.09 1.64 -16.12
N TYR A 56 -3.36 1.28 -15.04
CA TYR A 56 -2.25 0.34 -15.16
C TYR A 56 -2.71 -1.02 -15.71
N ALA A 57 -3.83 -1.54 -15.20
CA ALA A 57 -4.40 -2.80 -15.68
C ALA A 57 -4.78 -2.73 -17.16
N GLU A 58 -5.35 -1.62 -17.61
CA GLU A 58 -5.68 -1.39 -19.02
C GLU A 58 -4.42 -1.41 -19.89
N LEU A 59 -3.36 -0.74 -19.44
CA LEU A 59 -2.09 -0.71 -20.16
C LEU A 59 -1.49 -2.12 -20.29
N VAL A 60 -1.56 -2.93 -19.24
CA VAL A 60 -1.10 -4.31 -19.27
C VAL A 60 -1.86 -5.10 -20.32
N ARG A 61 -3.19 -4.94 -20.40
CA ARG A 61 -4.02 -5.62 -21.40
C ARG A 61 -3.72 -5.18 -22.82
N GLU A 62 -3.32 -3.92 -23.02
CA GLU A 62 -2.95 -3.41 -24.35
C GLU A 62 -1.64 -4.01 -24.87
N GLY A 63 -0.77 -4.53 -23.98
CA GLY A 63 0.42 -5.28 -24.36
C GLY A 63 1.70 -4.46 -24.36
N GLU A 64 2.72 -4.98 -25.05
CA GLU A 64 4.09 -4.47 -24.98
C GLU A 64 4.26 -3.03 -25.45
N SER A 65 3.39 -2.53 -26.32
CA SER A 65 3.43 -1.15 -26.79
C SER A 65 3.25 -0.13 -25.68
N THR A 66 2.81 -0.55 -24.48
CA THR A 66 2.54 0.33 -23.34
C THR A 66 3.63 0.29 -22.26
N TYR A 67 4.76 -0.34 -22.50
CA TYR A 67 5.82 -0.48 -21.48
C TYR A 67 6.30 0.89 -20.95
N LEU A 68 6.50 1.87 -21.82
CA LEU A 68 6.93 3.20 -21.38
C LEU A 68 5.84 3.92 -20.57
N ASP A 69 4.58 3.77 -20.96
CA ASP A 69 3.45 4.35 -20.23
C ASP A 69 3.32 3.72 -18.84
N ARG A 70 3.51 2.40 -18.74
CA ARG A 70 3.51 1.69 -17.46
C ARG A 70 4.63 2.19 -16.55
N ARG A 71 5.84 2.33 -17.12
CA ARG A 71 7.01 2.83 -16.41
C ARG A 71 6.75 4.21 -15.84
N GLU A 72 6.20 5.11 -16.64
CA GLU A 72 5.89 6.49 -16.22
C GLU A 72 4.91 6.50 -15.04
N LEU A 73 3.86 5.68 -15.11
CA LEU A 73 2.86 5.59 -14.05
C LEU A 73 3.48 5.06 -12.76
N LEU A 74 4.32 4.02 -12.83
CA LEU A 74 5.00 3.46 -11.67
C LEU A 74 6.05 4.42 -11.10
N GLU A 75 6.75 5.16 -11.93
CA GLU A 75 7.71 6.18 -11.47
C GLU A 75 7.00 7.31 -10.72
N SER A 76 5.83 7.72 -11.18
CA SER A 76 5.01 8.71 -10.47
C SER A 76 4.63 8.20 -9.07
N THR A 77 4.17 6.96 -8.99
CA THR A 77 3.85 6.33 -7.72
C THR A 77 5.08 6.24 -6.81
N ARG A 78 6.23 5.90 -7.38
CA ARG A 78 7.49 5.84 -6.63
C ARG A 78 7.84 7.19 -6.00
N ARG A 79 7.66 8.28 -6.75
CA ARG A 79 7.90 9.64 -6.23
C ARG A 79 6.99 9.94 -5.04
N ASP A 80 5.71 9.57 -5.14
CA ASP A 80 4.75 9.75 -4.05
C ASP A 80 5.15 8.96 -2.80
N VAL A 81 5.61 7.73 -2.97
CA VAL A 81 6.10 6.90 -1.87
C VAL A 81 7.33 7.54 -1.21
N LEU A 82 8.28 8.03 -2.00
CA LEU A 82 9.47 8.68 -1.46
C LEU A 82 9.12 9.93 -0.65
N THR A 83 8.17 10.73 -1.12
CA THR A 83 7.67 11.90 -0.39
C THR A 83 7.05 11.46 0.94
N ARG A 84 6.24 10.41 0.93
CA ARG A 84 5.62 9.87 2.15
C ARG A 84 6.64 9.36 3.15
N ILE A 85 7.68 8.68 2.67
CA ILE A 85 8.78 8.21 3.52
C ILE A 85 9.45 9.40 4.21
N ALA A 86 9.76 10.46 3.46
CA ALA A 86 10.39 11.65 4.02
C ALA A 86 9.51 12.31 5.10
N GLU A 87 8.20 12.43 4.84
CA GLU A 87 7.25 12.97 5.80
C GLU A 87 7.19 12.13 7.08
N LEU A 88 7.20 10.82 6.94
CA LEU A 88 7.19 9.91 8.09
C LEU A 88 8.49 9.99 8.89
N GLN A 89 9.63 10.14 8.22
CA GLN A 89 10.92 10.33 8.89
C GLN A 89 10.94 11.62 9.70
N ASP A 90 10.39 12.71 9.17
CA ASP A 90 10.28 13.98 9.89
C ASP A 90 9.39 13.84 11.13
N THR A 91 8.27 13.15 10.99
CA THR A 91 7.34 12.88 12.09
C THR A 91 8.01 11.99 13.15
N LEU A 92 8.75 10.97 12.72
CA LEU A 92 9.47 10.09 13.63
C LEU A 92 10.46 10.89 14.49
N ALA A 93 11.18 11.83 13.89
CA ALA A 93 12.10 12.70 14.62
C ALA A 93 11.39 13.53 15.70
N VAL A 94 10.18 14.02 15.40
CA VAL A 94 9.35 14.75 16.37
C VAL A 94 8.95 13.82 17.53
N LEU A 95 8.51 12.60 17.21
CA LEU A 95 8.14 11.61 18.23
C LEU A 95 9.33 11.27 19.13
N ASP A 96 10.51 11.07 18.54
CA ASP A 96 11.71 10.75 19.29
C ASP A 96 12.07 11.87 20.26
N ARG A 97 11.96 13.14 19.86
CA ARG A 97 12.20 14.27 20.74
C ARG A 97 11.20 14.32 21.90
N LYS A 98 9.93 14.07 21.63
CA LYS A 98 8.89 14.05 22.68
C LYS A 98 9.09 12.90 23.66
N ILE A 99 9.40 11.72 23.15
CA ILE A 99 9.67 10.55 23.99
C ILE A 99 10.87 10.84 24.90
N SER A 100 11.93 11.40 24.36
CA SER A 100 13.13 11.76 25.11
C SER A 100 12.82 12.80 26.19
N PHE A 101 12.06 13.83 25.83
CA PHE A 101 11.63 14.87 26.78
C PHE A 101 10.84 14.27 27.96
N TYR A 102 9.82 13.45 27.65
CA TYR A 102 9.01 12.85 28.70
C TYR A 102 9.77 11.83 29.54
N GLY A 103 10.72 11.13 28.95
CA GLY A 103 11.62 10.24 29.69
C GLY A 103 12.45 11.00 30.71
N ASP A 104 13.07 12.10 30.32
CA ASP A 104 13.87 12.94 31.19
C ASP A 104 13.02 13.64 32.26
N ALA A 105 11.89 14.20 31.88
CA ALA A 105 10.96 14.87 32.81
C ALA A 105 10.38 13.88 33.83
N GLY A 106 10.06 12.65 33.39
CA GLY A 106 9.56 11.60 34.27
C GLY A 106 10.61 11.19 35.30
N ARG A 107 11.86 11.01 34.88
CA ARG A 107 12.97 10.69 35.81
C ARG A 107 13.23 11.83 36.79
N ALA A 108 13.17 13.06 36.36
CA ALA A 108 13.34 14.21 37.23
C ALA A 108 12.25 14.28 38.31
N ARG A 109 11.01 14.01 37.89
CA ARG A 109 9.85 13.99 38.83
C ARG A 109 9.96 12.85 39.83
N GLU A 110 10.43 11.70 39.46
CA GLU A 110 10.67 10.58 40.38
C GLU A 110 11.75 10.94 41.40
N ARG A 111 12.84 11.57 40.98
CA ARG A 111 13.90 12.03 41.90
C ARG A 111 13.38 13.06 42.91
N GLU A 112 12.53 13.96 42.50
CA GLU A 112 11.89 14.92 43.40
C GLU A 112 11.02 14.23 44.42
N GLY A 113 10.22 13.24 43.99
CA GLY A 113 9.40 12.42 44.89
C GLY A 113 10.22 11.69 45.94
N GLU A 114 11.39 11.17 45.57
CA GLU A 114 12.31 10.51 46.49
C GLU A 114 12.91 11.48 47.51
N ARG A 115 13.21 12.72 47.09
CA ARG A 115 13.75 13.75 48.00
C ARG A 115 12.78 14.19 49.09
N THR A 116 11.49 14.13 48.79
CA THR A 116 10.44 14.60 49.72
C THR A 116 9.95 13.53 50.67
N ARG A 117 10.43 12.30 50.57
CA ARG A 117 10.07 11.19 51.42
C ARG A 117 10.89 11.12 52.70
#